data_33b111960d9a15c81a7a65a3eaac5d2b
#
_entry.id   33b111960d9a15c81a7a65a3eaac5d2b
#
_cell.length_a   1.000
_cell.length_b   1.000
_cell.length_c   1.000
_cell.angle_alpha   90.00
_cell.angle_beta   90.00
_cell.angle_gamma   90.00
#
_symmetry.space_group_name_H-M   'P 1'
#
loop_
_entity.id
_entity.type
_entity.pdbx_description
1 polymer ?
#
loop_
_entity_poly.entity_id
_entity_poly.type
_entity_poly.pdbx_seq_one_letter_code
_entity_poly.pdbx_strand_id
1 'polypeptide(L)'
;MAAKTERVYVPATFGMLTELKENGKLAARSGWGFAVTPALQEFYTEGDEEEIAYSAYQEAAMSSLRLLAIGDETDFPHRRVVISLDVPVECVHPQPDMGEAVVKLVPAIFTPEQLAAIHVDIEESEEATKKAVELIDAADLGDEDAELAVGDALDNFMAFYDPSELPFLVDLL
;
A
#
# COMPACT_ATOMS: atom_id res chain seq x y z
N MET A 1 8.57 29.66 -0.74
CA MET A 1 8.40 28.66 -1.79
C MET A 1 7.91 27.34 -1.18
N ALA A 2 6.90 26.75 -1.80
CA ALA A 2 6.47 25.42 -1.37
C ALA A 2 7.57 24.40 -1.65
N ALA A 3 7.86 23.53 -0.68
CA ALA A 3 8.77 22.43 -0.87
C ALA A 3 8.19 21.48 -1.92
N LYS A 4 9.05 20.91 -2.77
CA LYS A 4 8.61 19.88 -3.70
C LYS A 4 8.24 18.63 -2.94
N THR A 5 7.10 18.06 -3.30
CA THR A 5 6.64 16.78 -2.75
C THR A 5 6.63 15.73 -3.84
N GLU A 6 6.66 14.48 -3.40
CA GLU A 6 6.56 13.30 -4.27
C GLU A 6 5.46 12.41 -3.73
N ARG A 7 4.66 11.84 -4.64
CA ARG A 7 3.63 10.87 -4.30
C ARG A 7 4.27 9.51 -4.01
N VAL A 8 4.01 8.99 -2.81
CA VAL A 8 4.44 7.65 -2.43
C VAL A 8 3.23 6.82 -1.99
N TYR A 9 3.31 5.52 -2.22
CA TYR A 9 2.28 4.55 -1.87
C TYR A 9 2.83 3.66 -0.77
N VAL A 10 2.19 3.69 0.39
CA VAL A 10 2.64 2.94 1.56
C VAL A 10 1.66 1.81 1.84
N PRO A 11 2.13 0.55 1.84
CA PRO A 11 1.28 -0.56 2.25
C PRO A 11 0.92 -0.40 3.73
N ALA A 12 -0.34 -0.63 4.04
CA ALA A 12 -0.86 -0.42 5.38
C ALA A 12 -1.90 -1.47 5.75
N THR A 13 -2.41 -1.35 6.96
CA THR A 13 -3.47 -2.18 7.52
C THR A 13 -4.48 -1.29 8.23
N PHE A 14 -5.63 -1.84 8.60
CA PHE A 14 -6.62 -1.08 9.36
C PHE A 14 -6.09 -0.61 10.72
N GLY A 15 -5.28 -1.45 11.39
CA GLY A 15 -4.65 -1.07 12.65
C GLY A 15 -3.78 0.18 12.48
N MET A 16 -3.07 0.29 11.37
CA MET A 16 -2.27 1.46 11.06
C MET A 16 -3.13 2.71 10.82
N LEU A 17 -4.29 2.56 10.17
CA LEU A 17 -5.24 3.67 10.01
C LEU A 17 -5.79 4.13 11.35
N THR A 18 -6.08 3.19 12.25
CA THR A 18 -6.53 3.50 13.60
C THR A 18 -5.47 4.29 14.38
N GLU A 19 -4.20 3.87 14.29
CA GLU A 19 -3.08 4.59 14.89
C GLU A 19 -2.96 6.02 14.34
N LEU A 20 -3.11 6.16 13.03
CA LEU A 20 -3.04 7.47 12.40
C LEU A 20 -4.13 8.39 12.91
N LYS A 21 -5.36 7.87 13.05
CA LYS A 21 -6.48 8.63 13.60
C LYS A 21 -6.26 9.01 15.05
N GLU A 22 -5.86 8.05 15.89
CA GLU A 22 -5.75 8.24 17.34
C GLU A 22 -4.51 9.01 17.75
N ASN A 23 -3.37 8.73 17.12
CA ASN A 23 -2.07 9.29 17.53
C ASN A 23 -1.60 10.44 16.63
N GLY A 24 -2.27 10.67 15.49
CA GLY A 24 -1.88 11.68 14.51
C GLY A 24 -0.56 11.38 13.81
N LYS A 25 -0.08 10.15 13.88
CA LYS A 25 1.16 9.71 13.25
C LYS A 25 1.04 8.27 12.80
N LEU A 26 1.72 7.97 11.69
CA LEU A 26 1.82 6.64 11.14
C LEU A 26 3.28 6.37 10.76
N ALA A 27 3.80 5.21 11.15
CA ALA A 27 5.11 4.75 10.72
C ALA A 27 4.96 3.73 9.59
N ALA A 28 5.70 3.95 8.49
CA ALA A 28 5.77 2.95 7.42
C ALA A 28 6.52 1.72 7.93
N ARG A 29 5.99 0.53 7.63
CA ARG A 29 6.60 -0.73 8.06
C ARG A 29 8.01 -0.84 7.47
N SER A 30 9.02 -0.96 8.32
CA SER A 30 10.44 -1.02 7.96
C SER A 30 10.94 0.18 7.12
N GLY A 31 10.16 1.25 7.01
CA GLY A 31 10.52 2.44 6.23
C GLY A 31 10.35 2.31 4.73
N TRP A 32 9.69 1.26 4.24
CA TRP A 32 9.55 1.00 2.80
C TRP A 32 8.24 1.55 2.24
N GLY A 33 8.30 1.98 0.98
CA GLY A 33 7.14 2.39 0.20
C GLY A 33 7.41 2.19 -1.28
N PHE A 34 6.49 2.66 -2.12
CA PHE A 34 6.56 2.54 -3.57
C PHE A 34 6.26 3.89 -4.21
N ALA A 35 6.94 4.18 -5.31
CA ALA A 35 6.77 5.44 -6.02
C ALA A 35 7.15 5.29 -7.50
N VAL A 36 6.83 6.31 -8.29
CA VAL A 36 7.32 6.40 -9.67
C VAL A 36 8.76 6.87 -9.62
N THR A 37 9.68 5.91 -9.59
CA THR A 37 11.12 6.16 -9.57
C THR A 37 11.68 6.28 -10.97
N PRO A 38 12.90 6.81 -11.16
CA PRO A 38 13.57 6.75 -12.46
C PRO A 38 13.69 5.32 -13.00
N ALA A 39 14.01 4.35 -12.15
CA ALA A 39 14.11 2.94 -12.55
C ALA A 39 12.78 2.40 -13.08
N LEU A 40 11.66 2.75 -12.43
CA LEU A 40 10.33 2.33 -12.89
C LEU A 40 9.98 2.97 -14.23
N GLN A 41 10.30 4.26 -14.40
CA GLN A 41 10.08 4.96 -15.66
C GLN A 41 10.88 4.35 -16.81
N GLU A 42 12.12 3.94 -16.57
CA GLU A 42 12.96 3.27 -17.55
C GLU A 42 12.45 1.86 -17.89
N PHE A 43 11.87 1.17 -16.91
CA PHE A 43 11.30 -0.16 -17.12
C PHE A 43 10.12 -0.13 -18.10
N TYR A 44 9.30 0.92 -18.04
CA TYR A 44 8.16 1.09 -18.94
C TYR A 44 8.56 2.00 -20.12
N THR A 45 8.82 1.39 -21.27
CA THR A 45 9.16 2.11 -22.50
C THR A 45 7.96 2.82 -23.12
N GLU A 46 6.76 2.37 -22.80
CA GLU A 46 5.50 2.94 -23.25
C GLU A 46 4.56 3.05 -22.04
N GLY A 47 3.68 4.03 -22.08
CA GLY A 47 2.72 4.28 -21.01
C GLY A 47 2.85 5.70 -20.48
N ASP A 48 1.73 6.25 -19.99
CA ASP A 48 1.73 7.57 -19.38
C ASP A 48 2.06 7.47 -17.87
N GLU A 49 2.20 8.63 -17.23
CA GLU A 49 2.53 8.72 -15.81
C GLU A 49 1.49 8.02 -14.93
N GLU A 50 0.22 8.05 -15.31
CA GLU A 50 -0.85 7.39 -14.55
C GLU A 50 -0.72 5.88 -14.56
N GLU A 51 -0.37 5.30 -15.72
CA GLU A 51 -0.16 3.86 -15.85
C GLU A 51 1.04 3.40 -15.03
N ILE A 52 2.12 4.17 -15.06
CA ILE A 52 3.33 3.89 -14.30
C ILE A 52 3.06 4.02 -12.80
N ALA A 53 2.33 5.06 -12.39
CA ALA A 53 1.92 5.25 -11.00
C ALA A 53 1.02 4.12 -10.51
N TYR A 54 0.11 3.63 -11.37
CA TYR A 54 -0.74 2.50 -11.05
C TYR A 54 0.08 1.23 -10.78
N SER A 55 1.14 1.01 -11.52
CA SER A 55 2.06 -0.10 -11.29
C SER A 55 2.70 -0.03 -9.89
N ALA A 56 3.15 1.15 -9.47
CA ALA A 56 3.69 1.35 -8.12
C ALA A 56 2.62 1.11 -7.04
N TYR A 57 1.42 1.60 -7.28
CA TYR A 57 0.26 1.36 -6.41
C TYR A 57 -0.05 -0.13 -6.26
N GLN A 58 -0.01 -0.89 -7.36
CA GLN A 58 -0.26 -2.34 -7.31
C GLN A 58 0.78 -3.07 -6.47
N GLU A 59 2.04 -2.66 -6.52
CA GLU A 59 3.08 -3.25 -5.67
C GLU A 59 2.82 -2.95 -4.19
N ALA A 60 2.33 -1.75 -3.87
CA ALA A 60 1.93 -1.42 -2.49
C ALA A 60 0.74 -2.27 -2.05
N ALA A 61 -0.23 -2.51 -2.92
CA ALA A 61 -1.38 -3.37 -2.63
C ALA A 61 -0.96 -4.82 -2.35
N MET A 62 -0.03 -5.35 -3.14
CA MET A 62 0.56 -6.69 -2.91
C MET A 62 1.28 -6.74 -1.57
N SER A 63 2.04 -5.69 -1.24
CA SER A 63 2.75 -5.61 0.04
C SER A 63 1.78 -5.51 1.23
N SER A 64 0.64 -4.84 1.06
CA SER A 64 -0.42 -4.82 2.08
C SER A 64 -0.95 -6.22 2.35
N LEU A 65 -1.16 -7.03 1.30
CA LEU A 65 -1.55 -8.42 1.45
C LEU A 65 -0.53 -9.20 2.29
N ARG A 66 0.75 -8.98 2.06
CA ARG A 66 1.82 -9.61 2.83
C ARG A 66 1.84 -9.17 4.29
N LEU A 67 1.51 -7.92 4.59
CA LEU A 67 1.36 -7.44 5.98
C LEU A 67 0.23 -8.19 6.69
N LEU A 68 -0.88 -8.42 6.01
CA LEU A 68 -1.98 -9.22 6.57
C LEU A 68 -1.54 -10.66 6.84
N ALA A 69 -0.71 -11.22 5.97
CA ALA A 69 -0.20 -12.59 6.12
C ALA A 69 0.76 -12.75 7.30
N ILE A 70 1.43 -11.69 7.72
CA ILE A 70 2.27 -11.69 8.93
C ILE A 70 1.42 -11.95 10.18
N GLY A 71 0.13 -11.56 10.15
CA GLY A 71 -0.84 -11.98 11.15
C GLY A 71 -0.84 -11.19 12.45
N ASP A 72 -0.30 -9.99 12.44
CA ASP A 72 -0.26 -9.12 13.63
C ASP A 72 -1.64 -8.54 13.98
N GLU A 73 -2.60 -8.58 13.06
CA GLU A 73 -3.92 -8.01 13.25
C GLU A 73 -5.00 -9.09 13.23
N THR A 74 -5.64 -9.30 14.37
CA THR A 74 -6.76 -10.24 14.51
C THR A 74 -8.09 -9.53 14.73
N ASP A 75 -8.07 -8.23 15.05
CA ASP A 75 -9.26 -7.46 15.41
C ASP A 75 -9.99 -6.85 14.21
N PHE A 76 -9.39 -6.90 13.04
CA PHE A 76 -9.92 -6.26 11.83
C PHE A 76 -10.14 -7.27 10.71
N PRO A 77 -11.10 -6.99 9.79
CA PRO A 77 -11.32 -7.86 8.65
C PRO A 77 -10.12 -7.86 7.69
N HIS A 78 -10.04 -8.90 6.87
CA HIS A 78 -8.97 -9.06 5.88
C HIS A 78 -9.22 -8.14 4.68
N ARG A 79 -8.81 -6.90 4.80
CA ARG A 79 -8.87 -5.89 3.74
C ARG A 79 -7.50 -5.28 3.55
N ARG A 80 -7.06 -5.22 2.30
CA ARG A 80 -5.82 -4.52 1.97
C ARG A 80 -6.04 -3.02 2.13
N VAL A 81 -5.00 -2.32 2.55
CA VAL A 81 -4.99 -0.86 2.67
C VAL A 81 -3.73 -0.32 2.00
N VAL A 82 -3.88 0.69 1.15
CA VAL A 82 -2.77 1.45 0.60
C VAL A 82 -3.00 2.92 0.94
N ILE A 83 -1.99 3.57 1.46
CA ILE A 83 -2.05 4.99 1.78
C ILE A 83 -1.19 5.75 0.77
N SER A 84 -1.82 6.69 0.05
CA SER A 84 -1.10 7.61 -0.84
C SER A 84 -0.74 8.85 -0.05
N LEU A 85 0.55 9.19 -0.07
CA LEU A 85 1.12 10.31 0.67
C LEU A 85 1.85 11.26 -0.27
N ASP A 86 1.81 12.55 0.04
CA ASP A 86 2.68 13.53 -0.57
C ASP A 86 3.71 13.95 0.47
N VAL A 87 4.96 13.58 0.24
CA VAL A 87 6.07 13.78 1.18
C VAL A 87 7.18 14.58 0.51
N PRO A 88 8.02 15.30 1.29
CA PRO A 88 9.15 16.01 0.71
C PRO A 88 10.05 15.07 -0.11
N VAL A 89 10.50 15.51 -1.28
CA VAL A 89 11.31 14.69 -2.17
C VAL A 89 12.62 14.23 -1.50
N GLU A 90 13.18 15.02 -0.62
CA GLU A 90 14.39 14.66 0.13
C GLU A 90 14.22 13.49 1.09
N CYS A 91 12.96 13.13 1.40
CA CYS A 91 12.65 11.99 2.26
C CYS A 91 12.53 10.67 1.48
N VAL A 92 12.52 10.72 0.15
CA VAL A 92 12.28 9.57 -0.72
C VAL A 92 13.60 9.12 -1.36
N HIS A 93 14.03 7.92 -1.02
CA HIS A 93 15.30 7.36 -1.49
C HIS A 93 15.06 6.10 -2.31
N PRO A 94 15.13 6.18 -3.67
CA PRO A 94 14.94 5.00 -4.52
C PRO A 94 15.92 3.88 -4.18
N GLN A 95 15.42 2.65 -4.21
CA GLN A 95 16.17 1.43 -3.94
C GLN A 95 16.03 0.46 -5.11
N PRO A 96 16.62 0.75 -6.28
CA PRO A 96 16.39 -0.04 -7.49
C PRO A 96 16.85 -1.49 -7.36
N ASP A 97 17.79 -1.79 -6.48
CA ASP A 97 18.24 -3.16 -6.22
C ASP A 97 17.16 -4.00 -5.52
N MET A 98 16.20 -3.36 -4.87
CA MET A 98 15.08 -4.03 -4.20
C MET A 98 13.85 -4.14 -5.08
N GLY A 99 13.78 -3.39 -6.16
CA GLY A 99 12.68 -3.33 -7.11
C GLY A 99 12.57 -1.95 -7.72
N GLU A 100 12.08 -1.86 -8.95
CA GLU A 100 12.04 -0.62 -9.73
C GLU A 100 11.25 0.49 -9.04
N ALA A 101 10.14 0.14 -8.35
CA ALA A 101 9.27 1.11 -7.68
C ALA A 101 9.62 1.30 -6.20
N VAL A 102 10.54 0.52 -5.65
CA VAL A 102 10.82 0.52 -4.21
C VAL A 102 11.58 1.77 -3.79
N VAL A 103 11.09 2.39 -2.73
CA VAL A 103 11.76 3.54 -2.10
C VAL A 103 11.89 3.31 -0.60
N LYS A 104 12.93 3.88 -0.02
CA LYS A 104 13.07 3.99 1.43
C LYS A 104 12.70 5.40 1.85
N LEU A 105 11.89 5.51 2.89
CA LEU A 105 11.38 6.78 3.40
C LEU A 105 12.12 7.14 4.69
N VAL A 106 12.69 8.35 4.71
CA VAL A 106 13.45 8.84 5.87
C VAL A 106 13.13 10.31 6.08
N PRO A 107 12.46 10.66 7.18
CA PRO A 107 11.88 9.78 8.19
C PRO A 107 10.68 8.99 7.65
N ALA A 108 10.41 7.85 8.23
CA ALA A 108 9.31 6.96 7.83
C ALA A 108 8.05 7.18 8.68
N ILE A 109 7.87 8.36 9.19
CA ILE A 109 6.73 8.76 10.03
C ILE A 109 5.93 9.85 9.30
N PHE A 110 4.62 9.68 9.25
CA PHE A 110 3.72 10.55 8.49
C PHE A 110 2.59 11.07 9.35
N THR A 111 2.05 12.23 8.95
CA THR A 111 0.93 12.89 9.61
C THR A 111 -0.28 12.93 8.67
N PRO A 112 -1.50 13.15 9.20
CA PRO A 112 -2.69 13.25 8.35
C PRO A 112 -2.61 14.33 7.27
N GLU A 113 -1.86 15.40 7.49
CA GLU A 113 -1.68 16.49 6.52
C GLU A 113 -0.95 16.04 5.26
N GLN A 114 -0.19 14.95 5.34
CA GLN A 114 0.53 14.39 4.20
C GLN A 114 -0.31 13.42 3.39
N LEU A 115 -1.48 13.03 3.88
CA LEU A 115 -2.37 12.12 3.19
C LEU A 115 -2.92 12.75 1.90
N ALA A 116 -2.83 12.00 0.80
CA ALA A 116 -3.48 12.35 -0.45
C ALA A 116 -4.73 11.50 -0.68
N ALA A 117 -4.70 10.22 -0.31
CA ALA A 117 -5.82 9.29 -0.46
C ALA A 117 -5.60 8.05 0.40
N ILE A 118 -6.71 7.37 0.68
CA ILE A 118 -6.69 6.07 1.37
C ILE A 118 -7.43 5.09 0.46
N HIS A 119 -6.81 3.95 0.18
CA HIS A 119 -7.40 2.89 -0.66
C HIS A 119 -7.62 1.66 0.21
N VAL A 120 -8.83 1.11 0.17
CA VAL A 120 -9.23 -0.02 1.01
C VAL A 120 -10.04 -1.02 0.20
N ASP A 121 -9.79 -2.30 0.39
CA ASP A 121 -10.63 -3.36 -0.20
C ASP A 121 -12.08 -3.17 0.24
N ILE A 122 -13.00 -3.45 -0.67
CA ILE A 122 -14.43 -3.45 -0.37
C ILE A 122 -14.80 -4.72 0.43
N GLU A 123 -15.94 -4.66 1.13
CA GLU A 123 -16.40 -5.78 1.96
C GLU A 123 -16.51 -7.09 1.18
N GLU A 124 -16.98 -7.02 -0.06
CA GLU A 124 -17.18 -8.17 -0.94
C GLU A 124 -15.86 -8.89 -1.26
N SER A 125 -14.72 -8.24 -1.07
CA SER A 125 -13.39 -8.81 -1.34
C SER A 125 -12.77 -9.49 -0.13
N GLU A 126 -13.36 -9.40 1.06
CA GLU A 126 -12.77 -9.92 2.30
C GLU A 126 -12.45 -11.41 2.24
N GLU A 127 -13.35 -12.22 1.69
CA GLU A 127 -13.15 -13.67 1.61
C GLU A 127 -11.98 -14.03 0.68
N ALA A 128 -11.89 -13.37 -0.48
CA ALA A 128 -10.79 -13.60 -1.41
C ALA A 128 -9.45 -13.19 -0.79
N THR A 129 -9.43 -12.07 -0.07
CA THR A 129 -8.22 -11.60 0.61
C THR A 129 -7.82 -12.55 1.74
N LYS A 130 -8.77 -13.04 2.53
CA LYS A 130 -8.51 -14.02 3.58
C LYS A 130 -7.91 -15.30 3.02
N LYS A 131 -8.48 -15.81 1.93
CA LYS A 131 -7.97 -17.00 1.26
C LYS A 131 -6.55 -16.79 0.74
N ALA A 132 -6.28 -15.62 0.13
CA ALA A 132 -4.95 -15.27 -0.35
C ALA A 132 -3.93 -15.19 0.79
N VAL A 133 -4.31 -14.61 1.93
CA VAL A 133 -3.45 -14.53 3.13
C VAL A 133 -3.05 -15.94 3.60
N GLU A 134 -3.97 -16.89 3.58
CA GLU A 134 -3.71 -18.27 3.98
C GLU A 134 -2.80 -19.01 3.01
N LEU A 135 -2.83 -18.64 1.73
CA LEU A 135 -2.14 -19.37 0.64
C LEU A 135 -0.89 -18.66 0.10
N ILE A 136 -0.56 -17.47 0.59
CA ILE A 136 0.52 -16.68 0.00
C ILE A 136 1.88 -17.38 0.09
N ASP A 137 2.16 -18.10 1.17
CA ASP A 137 3.42 -18.85 1.30
C ASP A 137 3.51 -19.99 0.31
N ALA A 138 2.40 -20.72 0.09
CA ALA A 138 2.34 -21.77 -0.90
C ALA A 138 2.50 -21.21 -2.33
N ALA A 139 1.89 -20.04 -2.59
CA ALA A 139 2.04 -19.35 -3.88
C ALA A 139 3.50 -18.98 -4.13
N ASP A 140 4.19 -18.48 -3.13
CA ASP A 140 5.62 -18.13 -3.23
C ASP A 140 6.49 -19.36 -3.51
N LEU A 141 6.03 -20.55 -3.12
CA LEU A 141 6.72 -21.81 -3.39
C LEU A 141 6.32 -22.46 -4.72
N GLY A 142 5.46 -21.79 -5.50
CA GLY A 142 5.08 -22.25 -6.85
C GLY A 142 3.82 -23.12 -6.94
N ASP A 143 3.02 -23.19 -5.87
CA ASP A 143 1.73 -23.88 -5.93
C ASP A 143 0.77 -23.11 -6.85
N GLU A 144 0.33 -23.75 -7.93
CA GLU A 144 -0.48 -23.09 -8.96
C GLU A 144 -1.86 -22.65 -8.47
N ASP A 145 -2.52 -23.45 -7.65
CA ASP A 145 -3.84 -23.11 -7.10
C ASP A 145 -3.72 -21.94 -6.12
N ALA A 146 -2.65 -21.92 -5.34
CA ALA A 146 -2.37 -20.81 -4.43
C ALA A 146 -2.05 -19.51 -5.20
N GLU A 147 -1.28 -19.61 -6.27
CA GLU A 147 -0.99 -18.45 -7.15
C GLU A 147 -2.28 -17.87 -7.75
N LEU A 148 -3.21 -18.72 -8.16
CA LEU A 148 -4.51 -18.28 -8.67
C LEU A 148 -5.32 -17.56 -7.59
N ALA A 149 -5.37 -18.08 -6.37
CA ALA A 149 -6.10 -17.47 -5.28
C ALA A 149 -5.53 -16.09 -4.91
N VAL A 150 -4.20 -15.96 -4.89
CA VAL A 150 -3.52 -14.68 -4.65
C VAL A 150 -3.82 -13.71 -5.80
N GLY A 151 -3.72 -14.16 -7.04
CA GLY A 151 -4.03 -13.35 -8.22
C GLY A 151 -5.47 -12.84 -8.21
N ASP A 152 -6.43 -13.69 -7.87
CA ASP A 152 -7.84 -13.31 -7.77
C ASP A 152 -8.06 -12.21 -6.73
N ALA A 153 -7.39 -12.31 -5.58
CA ALA A 153 -7.47 -11.27 -4.55
C ALA A 153 -6.85 -9.94 -5.01
N LEU A 154 -5.72 -10.00 -5.71
CA LEU A 154 -5.03 -8.81 -6.21
C LEU A 154 -5.81 -8.10 -7.33
N ASP A 155 -6.65 -8.82 -8.07
CA ASP A 155 -7.48 -8.26 -9.12
C ASP A 155 -8.71 -7.52 -8.59
N ASN A 156 -9.02 -7.67 -7.31
CA ASN A 156 -10.16 -7.01 -6.71
C ASN A 156 -9.96 -5.50 -6.60
N PHE A 157 -11.06 -4.78 -6.80
CA PHE A 157 -11.11 -3.33 -6.70
C PHE A 157 -10.90 -2.86 -5.26
N MET A 158 -10.13 -1.78 -5.10
CA MET A 158 -9.97 -1.08 -3.83
C MET A 158 -10.69 0.27 -3.90
N ALA A 159 -11.54 0.53 -2.93
CA ALA A 159 -12.28 1.79 -2.86
C ALA A 159 -11.35 2.93 -2.46
N PHE A 160 -11.61 4.11 -3.03
CA PHE A 160 -10.89 5.34 -2.76
C PHE A 160 -11.63 6.15 -1.70
N TYR A 161 -10.88 6.68 -0.73
CA TYR A 161 -11.38 7.57 0.31
C TYR A 161 -10.54 8.83 0.36
N ASP A 162 -11.22 9.99 0.51
CA ASP A 162 -10.56 11.26 0.74
C ASP A 162 -9.93 11.26 2.15
N PRO A 163 -8.82 11.97 2.37
CA PRO A 163 -8.21 12.05 3.71
C PRO A 163 -9.16 12.51 4.82
N SER A 164 -10.11 13.37 4.51
CA SER A 164 -11.12 13.84 5.47
C SER A 164 -12.06 12.75 5.96
N GLU A 165 -12.14 11.64 5.23
CA GLU A 165 -12.99 10.49 5.58
C GLU A 165 -12.34 9.52 6.57
N LEU A 166 -11.08 9.74 6.93
CA LEU A 166 -10.34 8.85 7.83
C LEU A 166 -11.10 8.53 9.13
N PRO A 167 -11.67 9.50 9.88
CA PRO A 167 -12.39 9.18 11.10
C PRO A 167 -13.60 8.28 10.87
N PHE A 168 -14.33 8.52 9.79
CA PHE A 168 -15.52 7.71 9.44
C PHE A 168 -15.13 6.30 9.02
N LEU A 169 -14.06 6.17 8.26
CA LEU A 169 -13.57 4.88 7.77
C LEU A 169 -13.18 3.98 8.92
N VAL A 170 -12.50 4.50 9.92
CA VAL A 170 -12.09 3.75 11.11
C VAL A 170 -13.30 3.36 11.96
N ASP A 171 -14.30 4.23 12.07
CA ASP A 171 -15.49 4.00 12.88
C ASP A 171 -16.46 2.97 12.26
N LEU A 172 -16.34 2.71 10.94
CA LEU A 172 -17.19 1.73 10.24
C LEU A 172 -16.82 0.28 10.54
N LEU A 173 -15.78 0.05 11.29
CA LEU A 173 -15.32 -1.28 11.68
C LEU A 173 -15.62 -1.55 13.19
#